data_71c3c085f0b1bcc07548fc7f1a0857cf
#
_entry.id   71c3c085f0b1bcc07548fc7f1a0857cf
#
_cell.length_a   1.000
_cell.length_b   1.000
_cell.length_c   1.000
_cell.angle_alpha   90.00
_cell.angle_beta   90.00
_cell.angle_gamma   90.00
#
_symmetry.space_group_name_H-M   'P 1'
#
loop_
_entity.id
_entity.type
_entity.pdbx_description
1 polymer ?
#
loop_
_entity_poly.entity_id
_entity_poly.type
_entity_poly.pdbx_seq_one_letter_code
_entity_poly.pdbx_strand_id
1 'polypeptide(L)'
;MDVIEALRTRRSTKGFSPTPVTPDALLELVDIARHSPSGANKNAWRFVIVTQRAALDRLSQAHPHCRWLATAQAGIALVVDPAATRNWLEDCCVAAYSIWLAAVGRGLGVAWAAMYQAGDPQESQRRQAHVREVLSIPEGINVPMVMGVGYPQS
;
A
#
# COMPACT_ATOMS: atom_id res chain seq x y z
N MET A 1 22.58 -0.93 -0.04
CA MET A 1 21.88 -2.24 -0.10
C MET A 1 21.56 -2.53 -1.56
N ASP A 2 21.97 -3.66 -2.05
CA ASP A 2 21.62 -4.06 -3.41
C ASP A 2 20.24 -4.76 -3.44
N VAL A 3 19.72 -5.00 -4.64
CA VAL A 3 18.37 -5.56 -4.81
C VAL A 3 18.26 -7.00 -4.26
N ILE A 4 19.31 -7.79 -4.36
CA ILE A 4 19.32 -9.18 -3.87
C ILE A 4 19.28 -9.19 -2.34
N GLU A 5 20.02 -8.31 -1.72
CA GLU A 5 19.99 -8.14 -0.27
C GLU A 5 18.61 -7.68 0.21
N ALA A 6 18.01 -6.69 -0.46
CA ALA A 6 16.67 -6.22 -0.14
C ALA A 6 15.63 -7.35 -0.24
N LEU A 7 15.67 -8.15 -1.31
CA LEU A 7 14.79 -9.30 -1.50
C LEU A 7 14.93 -10.34 -0.38
N ARG A 8 16.17 -10.61 0.06
CA ARG A 8 16.45 -11.63 1.09
C ARG A 8 16.10 -11.15 2.51
N THR A 9 16.26 -9.86 2.78
CA THR A 9 16.15 -9.31 4.13
C THR A 9 14.78 -8.70 4.42
N ARG A 10 13.98 -8.38 3.38
CA ARG A 10 12.63 -7.83 3.54
C ARG A 10 11.81 -8.65 4.54
N ARG A 11 11.17 -7.96 5.47
CA ARG A 11 10.21 -8.52 6.43
C ARG A 11 8.96 -7.65 6.47
N SER A 12 7.83 -8.23 6.85
CA SER A 12 6.62 -7.47 7.14
C SER A 12 6.79 -6.75 8.48
N THR A 13 6.79 -5.44 8.44
CA THR A 13 6.89 -4.58 9.62
C THR A 13 5.50 -4.21 10.09
N LYS A 14 5.12 -4.67 11.28
CA LYS A 14 3.80 -4.43 11.88
C LYS A 14 3.87 -3.64 13.20
N GLY A 15 5.03 -3.12 13.54
CA GLY A 15 5.27 -2.21 14.65
C GLY A 15 6.20 -1.10 14.19
N PHE A 16 5.75 0.13 14.25
CA PHE A 16 6.49 1.27 13.74
C PHE A 16 6.86 2.23 14.87
N SER A 17 8.04 2.84 14.76
CA SER A 17 8.45 3.90 15.66
C SER A 17 7.64 5.18 15.40
N PRO A 18 7.57 6.10 16.36
CA PRO A 18 6.85 7.36 16.16
C PRO A 18 7.58 8.36 15.24
N THR A 19 8.75 7.99 14.70
CA THR A 19 9.52 8.86 13.81
C THR A 19 8.77 9.08 12.50
N PRO A 20 8.47 10.34 12.12
CA PRO A 20 7.76 10.62 10.88
C PRO A 20 8.56 10.20 9.64
N VAL A 21 7.86 9.75 8.62
CA VAL A 21 8.41 9.56 7.28
C VAL A 21 8.27 10.88 6.53
N THR A 22 9.34 11.36 5.94
CA THR A 22 9.32 12.65 5.23
C THR A 22 8.46 12.56 3.96
N PRO A 23 7.81 13.68 3.56
CA PRO A 23 7.07 13.72 2.29
C PRO A 23 7.93 13.33 1.08
N ASP A 24 9.18 13.76 1.04
CA ASP A 24 10.11 13.44 -0.05
C ASP A 24 10.38 11.95 -0.15
N ALA A 25 10.55 11.26 0.99
CA ALA A 25 10.73 9.81 1.01
C ALA A 25 9.48 9.08 0.47
N LEU A 26 8.29 9.53 0.84
CA LEU A 26 7.04 8.93 0.35
C LEU A 26 6.86 9.15 -1.16
N LEU A 27 7.16 10.35 -1.65
CA LEU A 27 7.10 10.66 -3.07
C LEU A 27 8.11 9.83 -3.86
N GLU A 28 9.32 9.61 -3.34
CA GLU A 28 10.31 8.75 -3.96
C GLU A 28 9.81 7.30 -4.10
N LEU A 29 9.19 6.75 -3.05
CA LEU A 29 8.63 5.40 -3.09
C LEU A 29 7.57 5.26 -4.20
N VAL A 30 6.69 6.25 -4.33
CA VAL A 30 5.66 6.27 -5.37
C VAL A 30 6.29 6.43 -6.76
N ASP A 31 7.28 7.30 -6.89
CA ASP A 31 7.98 7.50 -8.17
C ASP A 31 8.64 6.20 -8.64
N ILE A 32 9.32 5.48 -7.74
CA ILE A 32 9.91 4.18 -8.06
C ILE A 32 8.83 3.18 -8.50
N ALA A 33 7.71 3.13 -7.79
CA ALA A 33 6.61 2.22 -8.12
C ALA A 33 6.02 2.49 -9.52
N ARG A 34 6.01 3.74 -9.96
CA ARG A 34 5.53 4.12 -11.30
C ARG A 34 6.37 3.55 -12.44
N HIS A 35 7.59 3.08 -12.17
CA HIS A 35 8.42 2.39 -13.14
C HIS A 35 8.15 0.87 -13.20
N SER A 36 7.21 0.37 -12.43
CA SER A 36 6.84 -1.05 -12.44
C SER A 36 6.23 -1.43 -13.79
N PRO A 37 6.48 -2.65 -14.28
CA PRO A 37 5.80 -3.14 -15.47
C PRO A 37 4.30 -3.30 -15.22
N SER A 38 3.52 -3.17 -16.29
CA SER A 38 2.07 -3.40 -16.26
C SER A 38 1.60 -4.09 -17.53
N GLY A 39 0.47 -4.79 -17.44
CA GLY A 39 -0.12 -5.48 -18.59
C GLY A 39 -0.38 -4.51 -19.75
N ALA A 40 0.14 -4.83 -20.93
CA ALA A 40 0.05 -3.98 -22.13
C ALA A 40 0.51 -2.52 -21.89
N ASN A 41 1.37 -2.30 -20.90
CA ASN A 41 1.88 -0.98 -20.51
C ASN A 41 0.77 0.04 -20.21
N LYS A 42 -0.33 -0.43 -19.60
CA LYS A 42 -1.48 0.42 -19.29
C LYS A 42 -1.22 1.40 -18.17
N ASN A 43 -0.36 1.05 -17.21
CA ASN A 43 -0.01 1.90 -16.06
C ASN A 43 -1.26 2.47 -15.37
N ALA A 44 -2.27 1.63 -15.19
CA ALA A 44 -3.60 2.05 -14.73
C ALA A 44 -3.67 2.35 -13.23
N TRP A 45 -2.70 1.84 -12.44
CA TRP A 45 -2.64 2.11 -11.00
C TRP A 45 -2.41 3.60 -10.69
N ARG A 46 -2.95 4.02 -9.57
CA ARG A 46 -2.72 5.32 -8.95
C ARG A 46 -2.38 5.08 -7.48
N PHE A 47 -1.77 6.07 -6.85
CA PHE A 47 -1.28 5.97 -5.48
C PHE A 47 -1.86 7.11 -4.65
N VAL A 48 -2.41 6.77 -3.47
CA VAL A 48 -2.90 7.75 -2.51
C VAL A 48 -2.00 7.69 -1.28
N ILE A 49 -1.24 8.75 -1.05
CA ILE A 49 -0.37 8.87 0.13
C ILE A 49 -1.21 9.39 1.29
N VAL A 50 -1.14 8.69 2.41
CA VAL A 50 -1.90 8.99 3.63
C VAL A 50 -0.92 9.28 4.76
N THR A 51 -0.96 10.48 5.33
CA THR A 51 -0.10 10.89 6.45
C THR A 51 -0.87 11.37 7.66
N GLN A 52 -2.18 11.61 7.51
CA GLN A 52 -3.02 12.06 8.62
C GLN A 52 -3.29 10.92 9.59
N ARG A 53 -3.01 11.14 10.86
CA ARG A 53 -3.21 10.15 11.92
C ARG A 53 -4.64 9.63 11.96
N ALA A 54 -5.62 10.51 11.88
CA ALA A 54 -7.03 10.13 11.92
C ALA A 54 -7.41 9.17 10.76
N ALA A 55 -6.88 9.40 9.57
CA ALA A 55 -7.12 8.54 8.42
C ALA A 55 -6.46 7.17 8.60
N LEU A 56 -5.21 7.13 9.06
CA LEU A 56 -4.50 5.86 9.34
C LEU A 56 -5.22 5.04 10.43
N ASP A 57 -5.70 5.69 11.48
CA ASP A 57 -6.47 5.03 12.53
C ASP A 57 -7.76 4.41 11.98
N ARG A 58 -8.49 5.13 11.13
CA ARG A 58 -9.68 4.60 10.47
C ARG A 58 -9.37 3.46 9.50
N LEU A 59 -8.29 3.56 8.73
CA LEU A 59 -7.84 2.48 7.84
C LEU A 59 -7.51 1.21 8.61
N SER A 60 -6.95 1.31 9.80
CA SER A 60 -6.63 0.17 10.66
C SER A 60 -7.86 -0.64 11.07
N GLN A 61 -9.04 -0.07 10.94
CA GLN A 61 -10.33 -0.69 11.28
C GLN A 61 -10.97 -1.45 10.11
N ALA A 62 -10.33 -1.48 8.94
CA ALA A 62 -10.88 -2.14 7.74
C ALA A 62 -11.09 -3.64 7.96
N HIS A 63 -10.18 -4.30 8.67
CA HIS A 63 -10.32 -5.70 9.08
C HIS A 63 -9.33 -6.05 10.23
N PRO A 64 -9.54 -7.19 10.93
CA PRO A 64 -8.75 -7.50 12.13
C PRO A 64 -7.24 -7.65 11.90
N HIS A 65 -6.83 -8.02 10.68
CA HIS A 65 -5.42 -8.29 10.37
C HIS A 65 -4.62 -7.05 9.94
N CYS A 66 -5.23 -5.87 9.89
CA CYS A 66 -4.54 -4.63 9.53
C CYS A 66 -4.50 -3.58 10.66
N ARG A 67 -4.78 -3.97 11.91
CA ARG A 67 -4.78 -3.06 13.07
C ARG A 67 -3.44 -2.36 13.27
N TRP A 68 -2.36 -2.94 12.84
CA TRP A 68 -1.01 -2.35 12.88
C TRP A 68 -0.89 -1.05 12.06
N LEU A 69 -1.80 -0.79 11.12
CA LEU A 69 -1.85 0.51 10.41
C LEU A 69 -1.99 1.70 11.37
N ALA A 70 -2.59 1.51 12.54
CA ALA A 70 -2.68 2.54 13.56
C ALA A 70 -1.32 2.99 14.11
N THR A 71 -0.27 2.16 13.97
CA THR A 71 1.10 2.52 14.38
C THR A 71 1.94 3.03 13.22
N ALA A 72 1.52 2.84 11.97
CA ALA A 72 2.25 3.31 10.81
C ALA A 72 2.30 4.84 10.76
N GLN A 73 3.39 5.39 10.28
CA GLN A 73 3.56 6.83 10.16
C GLN A 73 3.03 7.37 8.82
N ALA A 74 2.88 6.49 7.86
CA ALA A 74 2.27 6.80 6.57
C ALA A 74 1.58 5.56 6.00
N GLY A 75 0.71 5.77 5.04
CA GLY A 75 0.12 4.73 4.22
C GLY A 75 0.20 5.09 2.75
N ILE A 76 0.25 4.08 1.90
CA ILE A 76 0.13 4.25 0.45
C ILE A 76 -0.94 3.27 -0.02
N ALA A 77 -2.09 3.79 -0.41
CA ALA A 77 -3.15 2.99 -1.00
C ALA A 77 -2.94 2.91 -2.51
N LEU A 78 -3.00 1.71 -3.07
CA LEU A 78 -3.01 1.53 -4.51
C LEU A 78 -4.45 1.46 -4.96
N VAL A 79 -4.78 2.26 -5.96
CA VAL A 79 -6.13 2.37 -6.51
C VAL A 79 -6.08 2.17 -8.01
N VAL A 80 -7.10 1.55 -8.56
CA VAL A 80 -7.14 1.21 -9.99
C VAL A 80 -8.57 1.11 -10.48
N ASP A 81 -8.83 1.63 -11.68
CA ASP A 81 -10.07 1.38 -12.38
C ASP A 81 -10.02 -0.02 -13.02
N PRO A 82 -10.85 -0.97 -12.57
CA PRO A 82 -10.82 -2.33 -13.11
C PRO A 82 -11.26 -2.41 -14.57
N ALA A 83 -11.94 -1.39 -15.09
CA ALA A 83 -12.31 -1.30 -16.49
C ALA A 83 -11.14 -0.90 -17.40
N ALA A 84 -10.11 -0.27 -16.86
CA ALA A 84 -8.94 0.19 -17.62
C ALA A 84 -8.03 -0.95 -18.06
N THR A 85 -7.98 -2.04 -17.30
CA THR A 85 -7.14 -3.21 -17.60
C THR A 85 -7.67 -4.45 -16.89
N ARG A 86 -7.61 -5.60 -17.58
CA ARG A 86 -7.92 -6.89 -16.94
C ARG A 86 -6.87 -7.33 -15.92
N ASN A 87 -5.66 -6.79 -15.99
CA ASN A 87 -4.54 -7.14 -15.12
C ASN A 87 -4.41 -6.19 -13.91
N TRP A 88 -5.50 -5.55 -13.53
CA TRP A 88 -5.50 -4.52 -12.49
C TRP A 88 -4.92 -5.01 -11.16
N LEU A 89 -5.19 -6.26 -10.78
CA LEU A 89 -4.70 -6.81 -9.52
C LEU A 89 -3.20 -7.11 -9.58
N GLU A 90 -2.77 -7.81 -10.63
CA GLU A 90 -1.37 -8.18 -10.83
C GLU A 90 -0.49 -6.94 -10.95
N ASP A 91 -0.94 -5.93 -11.71
CA ASP A 91 -0.22 -4.67 -11.87
C ASP A 91 -0.05 -3.95 -10.53
N CYS A 92 -1.10 -3.89 -9.73
CA CYS A 92 -1.03 -3.30 -8.39
C CYS A 92 -0.10 -4.10 -7.45
N CYS A 93 -0.13 -5.43 -7.52
CA CYS A 93 0.76 -6.27 -6.70
C CYS A 93 2.23 -6.02 -7.02
N VAL A 94 2.58 -5.91 -8.29
CA VAL A 94 3.96 -5.63 -8.73
C VAL A 94 4.39 -4.24 -8.26
N ALA A 95 3.55 -3.22 -8.44
CA ALA A 95 3.85 -1.87 -8.00
C ALA A 95 3.98 -1.78 -6.47
N ALA A 96 3.11 -2.45 -5.71
CA ALA A 96 3.19 -2.52 -4.25
C ALA A 96 4.50 -3.17 -3.78
N TYR A 97 4.93 -4.23 -4.45
CA TYR A 97 6.19 -4.88 -4.11
C TYR A 97 7.41 -4.01 -4.43
N SER A 98 7.34 -3.21 -5.50
CA SER A 98 8.37 -2.21 -5.81
C SER A 98 8.49 -1.15 -4.70
N ILE A 99 7.36 -0.67 -4.17
CA ILE A 99 7.34 0.21 -2.98
C ILE A 99 8.07 -0.47 -1.82
N TRP A 100 7.75 -1.73 -1.56
CA TRP A 100 8.32 -2.47 -0.43
C TRP A 100 9.85 -2.57 -0.52
N LEU A 101 10.36 -2.98 -1.67
CA LEU A 101 11.80 -3.12 -1.88
C LEU A 101 12.51 -1.77 -1.79
N ALA A 102 11.94 -0.72 -2.37
CA ALA A 102 12.48 0.62 -2.28
C ALA A 102 12.53 1.13 -0.83
N ALA A 103 11.47 0.89 -0.06
CA ALA A 103 11.40 1.27 1.36
C ALA A 103 12.50 0.58 2.18
N VAL A 104 12.69 -0.73 1.98
CA VAL A 104 13.77 -1.49 2.64
C VAL A 104 15.14 -0.89 2.32
N GLY A 105 15.38 -0.54 1.08
CA GLY A 105 16.61 0.13 0.66
C GLY A 105 16.84 1.51 1.30
N ARG A 106 15.78 2.11 1.86
CA ARG A 106 15.81 3.40 2.60
C ARG A 106 15.77 3.22 4.12
N GLY A 107 15.86 2.00 4.63
CA GLY A 107 15.75 1.73 6.06
C GLY A 107 14.33 1.84 6.61
N LEU A 108 13.32 1.89 5.74
CA LEU A 108 11.92 1.91 6.10
C LEU A 108 11.35 0.48 6.16
N GLY A 109 10.41 0.27 7.06
CA GLY A 109 9.62 -0.93 7.14
C GLY A 109 8.28 -0.76 6.41
N VAL A 110 7.77 -1.85 5.88
CA VAL A 110 6.47 -1.88 5.20
C VAL A 110 5.72 -3.13 5.60
N ALA A 111 4.41 -3.03 5.66
CA ALA A 111 3.53 -4.18 5.65
C ALA A 111 2.35 -3.94 4.69
N TRP A 112 1.78 -5.03 4.23
CA TRP A 112 0.71 -5.08 3.23
C TRP A 112 -0.61 -5.38 3.91
N ALA A 113 -1.57 -4.46 3.81
CA ALA A 113 -2.95 -4.67 4.24
C ALA A 113 -3.80 -4.99 3.00
N ALA A 114 -4.16 -6.26 2.85
CA ALA A 114 -4.99 -6.71 1.73
C ALA A 114 -6.44 -6.26 1.92
N MET A 115 -6.97 -5.56 0.92
CA MET A 115 -8.38 -5.14 0.88
C MET A 115 -9.19 -5.98 -0.12
N TYR A 116 -8.52 -6.57 -1.10
CA TYR A 116 -9.12 -7.51 -2.04
C TYR A 116 -8.81 -8.96 -1.63
N GLN A 117 -9.84 -9.79 -1.59
CA GLN A 117 -9.77 -11.20 -1.25
C GLN A 117 -10.44 -11.99 -2.38
N ALA A 118 -9.64 -12.62 -3.24
CA ALA A 118 -10.15 -13.33 -4.41
C ALA A 118 -11.16 -14.43 -4.09
N GLY A 119 -10.99 -15.10 -2.95
CA GLY A 119 -11.88 -16.17 -2.48
C GLY A 119 -13.13 -15.68 -1.73
N ASP A 120 -13.26 -14.39 -1.45
CA ASP A 120 -14.37 -13.83 -0.70
C ASP A 120 -14.78 -12.45 -1.27
N PRO A 121 -15.63 -12.44 -2.31
CA PRO A 121 -16.08 -11.20 -2.94
C PRO A 121 -16.81 -10.25 -2.00
N GLN A 122 -17.59 -10.78 -1.06
CA GLN A 122 -18.35 -9.96 -0.11
C GLN A 122 -17.42 -9.24 0.87
N GLU A 123 -16.45 -9.95 1.42
CA GLU A 123 -15.44 -9.36 2.30
C GLU A 123 -14.55 -8.36 1.55
N SER A 124 -14.17 -8.65 0.30
CA SER A 124 -13.44 -7.71 -0.56
C SER A 124 -14.21 -6.41 -0.75
N GLN A 125 -15.49 -6.51 -1.05
CA GLN A 125 -16.34 -5.32 -1.22
C GLN A 125 -16.44 -4.52 0.07
N ARG A 126 -16.61 -5.17 1.21
CA ARG A 126 -16.69 -4.53 2.52
C ARG A 126 -15.42 -3.77 2.87
N ARG A 127 -14.26 -4.41 2.72
CA ARG A 127 -12.95 -3.79 3.02
C ARG A 127 -12.69 -2.61 2.12
N GLN A 128 -12.88 -2.77 0.83
CA GLN A 128 -12.65 -1.70 -0.15
C GLN A 128 -13.61 -0.53 0.03
N ALA A 129 -14.87 -0.79 0.33
CA ALA A 129 -15.86 0.25 0.62
C ALA A 129 -15.43 1.10 1.83
N HIS A 130 -14.92 0.46 2.88
CA HIS A 130 -14.39 1.17 4.05
C HIS A 130 -13.23 2.09 3.67
N VAL A 131 -12.26 1.59 2.91
CA VAL A 131 -11.10 2.41 2.47
C VAL A 131 -11.55 3.55 1.56
N ARG A 132 -12.47 3.30 0.62
CA ARG A 132 -13.02 4.36 -0.24
C ARG A 132 -13.67 5.47 0.56
N GLU A 133 -14.43 5.12 1.59
CA GLU A 133 -15.05 6.10 2.49
C GLU A 133 -13.99 6.93 3.21
N VAL A 134 -12.99 6.29 3.81
CA VAL A 134 -11.92 6.99 4.55
C VAL A 134 -11.14 7.95 3.66
N LEU A 135 -10.81 7.55 2.44
CA LEU A 135 -9.92 8.28 1.54
C LEU A 135 -10.65 9.07 0.44
N SER A 136 -11.98 9.11 0.47
CA SER A 136 -12.82 9.79 -0.54
C SER A 136 -12.51 9.31 -1.97
N ILE A 137 -12.35 8.00 -2.12
CA ILE A 137 -12.13 7.36 -3.42
C ILE A 137 -13.49 7.06 -4.05
N PRO A 138 -13.70 7.36 -5.35
CA PRO A 138 -14.97 7.12 -6.02
C PRO A 138 -15.39 5.64 -6.00
N GLU A 139 -16.69 5.41 -5.96
CA GLU A 139 -17.25 4.07 -6.17
C GLU A 139 -16.86 3.55 -7.55
N GLY A 140 -16.62 2.24 -7.66
CA GLY A 140 -16.17 1.62 -8.90
C GLY A 140 -14.66 1.57 -9.06
N ILE A 141 -13.90 2.29 -8.24
CA ILE A 141 -12.44 2.20 -8.20
C ILE A 141 -12.03 1.12 -7.18
N ASN A 142 -11.22 0.17 -7.61
CA ASN A 142 -10.70 -0.87 -6.73
C ASN A 142 -9.52 -0.36 -5.89
N VAL A 143 -9.47 -0.83 -4.66
CA VAL A 143 -8.35 -0.59 -3.73
C VAL A 143 -7.85 -1.95 -3.25
N PRO A 144 -6.99 -2.63 -4.01
CA PRO A 144 -6.60 -4.00 -3.66
C PRO A 144 -5.76 -4.09 -2.40
N MET A 145 -4.99 -3.05 -2.06
CA MET A 145 -4.17 -3.04 -0.85
C MET A 145 -3.86 -1.62 -0.37
N VAL A 146 -3.54 -1.53 0.92
CA VAL A 146 -2.94 -0.35 1.55
C VAL A 146 -1.62 -0.77 2.16
N MET A 147 -0.54 -0.08 1.81
CA MET A 147 0.79 -0.30 2.38
C MET A 147 0.95 0.61 3.59
N GLY A 148 1.27 0.06 4.75
CA GLY A 148 1.72 0.86 5.90
C GLY A 148 3.22 1.05 5.83
N VAL A 149 3.70 2.27 6.08
CA VAL A 149 5.10 2.66 5.95
C VAL A 149 5.56 3.38 7.21
N GLY A 150 6.77 3.11 7.63
CA GLY A 150 7.39 3.78 8.78
C GLY A 150 8.76 3.20 9.10
N TYR A 151 9.44 3.78 10.07
CA TYR A 151 10.66 3.17 10.59
C TYR A 151 10.29 2.01 11.52
N PRO A 152 10.95 0.84 11.38
CA PRO A 152 10.65 -0.28 12.28
C PRO A 152 10.89 0.09 13.73
N GLN A 153 10.03 -0.41 14.62
CA GLN A 153 10.25 -0.35 16.04
C GLN A 153 11.38 -1.31 16.43
N SER A 154 12.32 -0.84 17.22
CA SER A 154 13.44 -1.65 17.72
C SER A 154 12.99 -2.68 18.77
#